data_33c8130c9d272ad4d5c683a696e515e8
#
_entry.id   33c8130c9d272ad4d5c683a696e515e8
#
_cell.length_a   1.000
_cell.length_b   1.000
_cell.length_c   1.000
_cell.angle_alpha   90.00
_cell.angle_beta   90.00
_cell.angle_gamma   90.00
#
_symmetry.space_group_name_H-M   'P 1'
#
loop_
_entity.id
_entity.type
_entity.pdbx_description
1 polymer ?
#
loop_
_entity_poly.entity_id
_entity_poly.type
_entity_poly.pdbx_seq_one_letter_code
_entity_poly.pdbx_strand_id
1 'polypeptide(L)'
;FEPPIFEENSTIGGAIAAASAGAARPWQGGVRDHLLGVKIITGEGKVLQFGGRVVKNVAGYDLFRPMAGAYGTLGVLLEVTLKVLPMNEAIETWQQPSSLVEANSLMSKIRDSSLPVNGLCWHAEQLSLRLSASETELTACRPLIKEIAPSLQLQVVDKFWEQVNDRKIALFNKTHRIIRLSLPAETAHLNISGVEDSAWLLDWGGAQRWISAIENTPSDKQLSSIVSEIGGWHEIDGVSEIPQALLPLHKKLKSILDPANILNPKKLSPQL
;
A
#
# COMPACT_ATOMS: atom_id res chain seq x y z
N PHE A 1 -8.05 -3.51 -8.08
CA PHE A 1 -7.04 -3.49 -7.00
C PHE A 1 -7.08 -4.78 -6.20
N GLU A 2 -6.01 -5.10 -5.51
CA GLU A 2 -5.89 -6.30 -4.67
C GLU A 2 -5.96 -5.89 -3.20
N PRO A 3 -7.14 -5.88 -2.57
CA PRO A 3 -7.23 -5.61 -1.14
C PRO A 3 -6.67 -6.80 -0.35
N PRO A 4 -5.81 -6.60 0.63
CA PRO A 4 -5.34 -7.68 1.49
C PRO A 4 -6.48 -8.26 2.32
N ILE A 5 -6.41 -9.56 2.57
CA ILE A 5 -7.36 -10.34 3.39
C ILE A 5 -6.62 -10.76 4.68
N PHE A 6 -6.67 -9.89 5.68
CA PHE A 6 -5.94 -10.15 6.94
C PHE A 6 -6.57 -11.26 7.77
N GLU A 7 -7.91 -11.39 7.73
CA GLU A 7 -8.71 -12.36 8.48
C GLU A 7 -9.85 -12.87 7.60
N GLU A 8 -10.45 -14.00 7.95
CA GLU A 8 -11.54 -14.62 7.20
C GLU A 8 -12.78 -13.72 7.03
N ASN A 9 -13.04 -12.84 7.99
CA ASN A 9 -14.14 -11.86 7.98
C ASN A 9 -13.72 -10.47 7.48
N SER A 10 -12.58 -10.35 6.81
CA SER A 10 -12.19 -9.10 6.14
C SER A 10 -13.26 -8.67 5.13
N THR A 11 -13.64 -7.40 5.16
CA THR A 11 -14.67 -6.83 4.29
C THR A 11 -14.10 -5.82 3.32
N ILE A 12 -14.75 -5.65 2.17
CA ILE A 12 -14.40 -4.60 1.21
C ILE A 12 -14.54 -3.20 1.82
N GLY A 13 -15.53 -3.00 2.69
CA GLY A 13 -15.70 -1.74 3.42
C GLY A 13 -14.54 -1.45 4.36
N GLY A 14 -14.04 -2.47 5.06
CA GLY A 14 -12.85 -2.38 5.91
C GLY A 14 -11.58 -2.07 5.12
N ALA A 15 -11.38 -2.75 3.98
CA ALA A 15 -10.25 -2.49 3.08
C ALA A 15 -10.26 -1.05 2.54
N ILE A 16 -11.43 -0.51 2.19
CA ILE A 16 -11.59 0.87 1.74
C ILE A 16 -11.33 1.85 2.91
N ALA A 17 -11.96 1.61 4.06
CA ALA A 17 -11.78 2.46 5.23
C ALA A 17 -10.31 2.56 5.67
N ALA A 18 -9.54 1.48 5.54
CA ALA A 18 -8.11 1.44 5.86
C ALA A 18 -7.20 1.83 4.67
N ALA A 19 -7.76 2.08 3.47
CA ALA A 19 -7.02 2.25 2.21
C ALA A 19 -6.01 1.12 1.96
N SER A 20 -6.35 -0.09 2.36
CA SER A 20 -5.47 -1.25 2.22
C SER A 20 -5.26 -1.60 0.75
N ALA A 21 -4.02 -1.86 0.37
CA ALA A 21 -3.66 -2.20 -1.00
C ALA A 21 -2.50 -3.21 -1.00
N GLY A 22 -2.57 -4.15 -1.93
CA GLY A 22 -1.54 -5.17 -2.13
C GLY A 22 -0.42 -4.74 -3.07
N ALA A 23 0.39 -5.71 -3.49
CA ALA A 23 1.59 -5.53 -4.29
C ALA A 23 1.34 -4.85 -5.65
N ALA A 24 0.15 -5.00 -6.23
CA ALA A 24 -0.22 -4.41 -7.51
C ALA A 24 -0.46 -2.89 -7.48
N ARG A 25 -0.52 -2.27 -6.31
CA ARG A 25 -0.93 -0.86 -6.16
C ARG A 25 -0.19 0.13 -7.07
N PRO A 26 1.15 0.07 -7.25
CA PRO A 26 1.86 1.03 -8.10
C PRO A 26 1.45 0.99 -9.58
N TRP A 27 0.99 -0.17 -10.05
CA TRP A 27 0.68 -0.42 -11.46
C TRP A 27 -0.81 -0.42 -11.77
N GLN A 28 -1.63 -0.81 -10.80
CA GLN A 28 -3.09 -0.90 -10.96
C GLN A 28 -3.86 0.18 -10.22
N GLY A 29 -3.20 1.00 -9.42
CA GLY A 29 -3.83 1.98 -8.54
C GLY A 29 -4.26 1.41 -7.19
N GLY A 30 -4.45 2.31 -6.23
CA GLY A 30 -4.94 1.97 -4.89
C GLY A 30 -6.46 2.14 -4.76
N VAL A 31 -6.97 1.88 -3.57
CA VAL A 31 -8.39 2.02 -3.23
C VAL A 31 -8.98 3.36 -3.67
N ARG A 32 -8.26 4.45 -3.42
CA ARG A 32 -8.70 5.81 -3.74
C ARG A 32 -8.86 6.04 -5.25
N ASP A 33 -8.07 5.35 -6.08
CA ASP A 33 -8.09 5.49 -7.53
C ASP A 33 -9.24 4.70 -8.17
N HIS A 34 -9.71 3.67 -7.47
CA HIS A 34 -10.84 2.84 -7.89
C HIS A 34 -12.18 3.29 -7.31
N LEU A 35 -12.18 4.10 -6.24
CA LEU A 35 -13.41 4.55 -5.59
C LEU A 35 -14.08 5.63 -6.44
N LEU A 36 -15.34 5.40 -6.83
CA LEU A 36 -16.17 6.31 -7.63
C LEU A 36 -17.28 6.97 -6.81
N GLY A 37 -17.73 6.33 -5.75
CA GLY A 37 -18.76 6.87 -4.87
C GLY A 37 -18.95 6.06 -3.62
N VAL A 38 -19.54 6.68 -2.62
CA VAL A 38 -19.87 6.08 -1.32
C VAL A 38 -21.23 6.54 -0.82
N LYS A 39 -21.88 5.67 -0.05
CA LYS A 39 -23.01 6.01 0.80
C LYS A 39 -22.60 5.76 2.24
N ILE A 40 -22.78 6.76 3.09
CA ILE A 40 -22.30 6.72 4.48
C ILE A 40 -23.40 7.09 5.46
N ILE A 41 -23.24 6.67 6.72
CA ILE A 41 -23.94 7.26 7.87
C ILE A 41 -22.97 8.16 8.61
N THR A 42 -23.37 9.41 8.86
CA THR A 42 -22.62 10.39 9.65
C THR A 42 -22.78 10.16 11.16
N GLY A 43 -21.97 10.86 11.98
CA GLY A 43 -22.12 10.83 13.45
C GLY A 43 -23.47 11.36 13.97
N GLU A 44 -24.23 12.09 13.15
CA GLU A 44 -25.60 12.50 13.46
C GLU A 44 -26.68 11.51 12.98
N GLY A 45 -26.30 10.36 12.43
CA GLY A 45 -27.24 9.37 11.89
C GLY A 45 -27.80 9.73 10.51
N LYS A 46 -27.32 10.78 9.85
CA LYS A 46 -27.76 11.16 8.50
C LYS A 46 -27.13 10.25 7.45
N VAL A 47 -27.93 9.79 6.50
CA VAL A 47 -27.44 9.03 5.34
C VAL A 47 -27.09 10.01 4.24
N LEU A 48 -25.82 10.01 3.81
CA LEU A 48 -25.32 10.86 2.73
C LEU A 48 -24.70 10.01 1.62
N GLN A 49 -24.81 10.49 0.39
CA GLN A 49 -24.20 9.86 -0.78
C GLN A 49 -23.28 10.87 -1.48
N PHE A 50 -22.05 10.44 -1.77
CA PHE A 50 -21.05 11.24 -2.46
C PHE A 50 -20.53 10.47 -3.68
N GLY A 51 -20.22 11.19 -4.78
CA GLY A 51 -19.82 10.59 -6.03
C GLY A 51 -20.97 9.91 -6.76
N GLY A 52 -20.67 8.95 -7.63
CA GLY A 52 -21.66 8.29 -8.47
C GLY A 52 -21.14 6.99 -9.08
N ARG A 53 -21.74 6.61 -10.23
CA ARG A 53 -21.39 5.39 -10.98
C ARG A 53 -20.57 5.68 -12.24
N VAL A 54 -20.15 6.94 -12.43
CA VAL A 54 -19.44 7.37 -13.64
C VAL A 54 -18.01 7.81 -13.28
N VAL A 55 -17.08 7.51 -14.17
CA VAL A 55 -15.65 7.82 -13.97
C VAL A 55 -15.40 9.33 -13.94
N LYS A 56 -16.16 10.09 -14.74
CA LYS A 56 -16.08 11.55 -14.79
C LYS A 56 -17.31 12.16 -14.10
N ASN A 57 -17.17 12.46 -12.82
CA ASN A 57 -18.16 13.25 -12.09
C ASN A 57 -17.84 14.75 -12.28
N VAL A 58 -18.74 15.49 -12.89
CA VAL A 58 -18.59 16.95 -13.15
C VAL A 58 -19.43 17.80 -12.21
N ALA A 59 -20.19 17.19 -11.30
CA ALA A 59 -21.06 17.87 -10.36
C ALA A 59 -20.71 17.50 -8.90
N GLY A 60 -20.56 18.52 -8.06
CA GLY A 60 -20.32 18.37 -6.63
C GLY A 60 -18.84 18.21 -6.24
N TYR A 61 -18.60 18.25 -4.93
CA TYR A 61 -17.27 18.08 -4.35
C TYR A 61 -16.89 16.60 -4.26
N ASP A 62 -15.61 16.32 -4.41
CA ASP A 62 -15.04 14.97 -4.29
C ASP A 62 -14.88 14.55 -2.80
N LEU A 63 -16.02 14.33 -2.14
CA LEU A 63 -16.06 13.94 -0.72
C LEU A 63 -16.02 12.42 -0.52
N PHE A 64 -16.05 11.61 -1.57
CA PHE A 64 -15.95 10.15 -1.45
C PHE A 64 -14.50 9.67 -1.28
N ARG A 65 -13.53 10.33 -1.92
CA ARG A 65 -12.11 9.93 -1.79
C ARG A 65 -11.53 10.10 -0.39
N PRO A 66 -11.86 11.13 0.40
CA PRO A 66 -11.44 11.21 1.81
C PRO A 66 -11.91 10.04 2.68
N MET A 67 -12.93 9.28 2.26
CA MET A 67 -13.40 8.10 3.00
C MET A 67 -12.41 6.92 2.91
N ALA A 68 -11.63 6.85 1.81
CA ALA A 68 -10.55 5.88 1.68
C ALA A 68 -9.40 6.25 2.63
N GLY A 69 -9.12 5.39 3.60
CA GLY A 69 -8.10 5.62 4.62
C GLY A 69 -8.57 6.45 5.81
N ALA A 70 -9.86 6.76 5.91
CA ALA A 70 -10.41 7.48 7.06
C ALA A 70 -10.65 6.61 8.30
N TYR A 71 -10.45 5.29 8.22
CA TYR A 71 -10.68 4.35 9.33
C TYR A 71 -12.06 4.48 9.99
N GLY A 72 -13.08 4.86 9.21
CA GLY A 72 -14.43 5.10 9.73
C GLY A 72 -14.60 6.35 10.59
N THR A 73 -13.60 7.22 10.70
CA THR A 73 -13.67 8.44 11.52
C THR A 73 -14.57 9.52 10.94
N LEU A 74 -14.84 9.46 9.63
CA LEU A 74 -15.69 10.44 8.91
C LEU A 74 -17.10 9.93 8.62
N GLY A 75 -17.36 8.64 8.82
CA GLY A 75 -18.66 8.03 8.54
C GLY A 75 -18.57 6.51 8.47
N VAL A 76 -19.70 5.85 8.67
CA VAL A 76 -19.81 4.40 8.47
C VAL A 76 -20.17 4.14 7.01
N LEU A 77 -19.34 3.37 6.30
CA LEU A 77 -19.59 3.00 4.91
C LEU A 77 -20.75 2.00 4.80
N LEU A 78 -21.80 2.34 4.05
CA LEU A 78 -22.95 1.50 3.76
C LEU A 78 -22.84 0.84 2.39
N GLU A 79 -22.50 1.64 1.38
CA GLU A 79 -22.35 1.22 -0.01
C GLU A 79 -21.11 1.87 -0.60
N VAL A 80 -20.44 1.17 -1.49
CA VAL A 80 -19.31 1.68 -2.26
C VAL A 80 -19.48 1.37 -3.73
N THR A 81 -19.09 2.30 -4.59
CA THR A 81 -19.01 2.09 -6.03
C THR A 81 -17.54 2.09 -6.44
N LEU A 82 -17.11 0.99 -7.03
CA LEU A 82 -15.71 0.78 -7.43
C LEU A 82 -15.61 0.61 -8.94
N LYS A 83 -14.60 1.24 -9.53
CA LYS A 83 -14.12 0.91 -10.87
C LYS A 83 -13.43 -0.45 -10.81
N VAL A 84 -13.77 -1.34 -11.70
CA VAL A 84 -13.11 -2.63 -11.89
C VAL A 84 -12.41 -2.69 -13.23
N LEU A 85 -11.37 -3.52 -13.32
CA LEU A 85 -10.64 -3.81 -14.54
C LEU A 85 -10.84 -5.30 -14.89
N PRO A 86 -10.80 -5.67 -16.18
CA PRO A 86 -10.73 -7.06 -16.56
C PRO A 86 -9.54 -7.76 -15.89
N MET A 87 -9.71 -9.02 -15.54
CA MET A 87 -8.59 -9.85 -15.09
C MET A 87 -7.72 -10.21 -16.30
N ASN A 88 -6.42 -10.15 -16.14
CA ASN A 88 -5.49 -10.63 -17.15
C ASN A 88 -5.54 -12.16 -17.25
N GLU A 89 -5.24 -12.69 -18.42
CA GLU A 89 -5.33 -14.13 -18.73
C GLU A 89 -4.31 -14.94 -17.95
N ALA A 90 -3.10 -14.39 -17.78
CA ALA A 90 -1.98 -15.10 -17.18
C ALA A 90 -1.19 -14.24 -16.19
N ILE A 91 -0.57 -14.93 -15.24
CA ILE A 91 0.34 -14.35 -14.24
C ILE A 91 1.59 -15.21 -14.21
N GLU A 92 2.75 -14.58 -14.35
CA GLU A 92 4.05 -15.21 -14.16
C GLU A 92 4.78 -14.60 -12.97
N THR A 93 5.44 -15.44 -12.17
CA THR A 93 6.35 -14.97 -11.11
C THR A 93 7.78 -15.38 -11.44
N TRP A 94 8.66 -14.39 -11.40
CA TRP A 94 10.08 -14.54 -11.65
C TRP A 94 10.85 -14.23 -10.37
N GLN A 95 11.81 -15.06 -10.01
CA GLN A 95 12.57 -14.89 -8.78
C GLN A 95 14.07 -15.09 -9.02
N GLN A 96 14.88 -14.39 -8.21
CA GLN A 96 16.31 -14.63 -8.08
C GLN A 96 16.79 -14.33 -6.66
N PRO A 97 17.80 -15.06 -6.16
CA PRO A 97 18.55 -14.62 -4.98
C PRO A 97 19.21 -13.25 -5.25
N SER A 98 19.17 -12.38 -4.28
CA SER A 98 19.71 -11.03 -4.41
C SER A 98 19.94 -10.40 -3.04
N SER A 99 21.06 -9.72 -2.86
CA SER A 99 21.22 -8.82 -1.71
C SER A 99 20.21 -7.67 -1.79
N LEU A 100 19.94 -7.03 -0.67
CA LEU A 100 19.02 -5.88 -0.60
C LEU A 100 19.47 -4.73 -1.52
N VAL A 101 20.75 -4.44 -1.58
CA VAL A 101 21.31 -3.37 -2.42
C VAL A 101 21.15 -3.69 -3.90
N GLU A 102 21.46 -4.91 -4.32
CA GLU A 102 21.27 -5.37 -5.70
C GLU A 102 19.79 -5.36 -6.09
N ALA A 103 18.91 -5.85 -5.21
CA ALA A 103 17.47 -5.84 -5.44
C ALA A 103 16.95 -4.43 -5.67
N ASN A 104 17.37 -3.46 -4.84
CA ASN A 104 16.94 -2.06 -4.99
C ASN A 104 17.37 -1.48 -6.36
N SER A 105 18.59 -1.79 -6.83
CA SER A 105 19.07 -1.40 -8.16
C SER A 105 18.27 -2.06 -9.30
N LEU A 106 17.99 -3.38 -9.17
CA LEU A 106 17.21 -4.11 -10.16
C LEU A 106 15.75 -3.64 -10.20
N MET A 107 15.15 -3.33 -9.06
CA MET A 107 13.81 -2.76 -8.99
C MET A 107 13.69 -1.46 -9.79
N SER A 108 14.70 -0.58 -9.75
CA SER A 108 14.70 0.62 -10.58
C SER A 108 14.65 0.29 -12.06
N LYS A 109 15.54 -0.60 -12.54
CA LYS A 109 15.57 -1.00 -13.96
C LYS A 109 14.27 -1.65 -14.41
N ILE A 110 13.67 -2.48 -13.56
CA ILE A 110 12.39 -3.14 -13.85
C ILE A 110 11.25 -2.13 -13.93
N ARG A 111 11.19 -1.16 -13.01
CA ARG A 111 10.17 -0.08 -13.05
C ARG A 111 10.27 0.78 -14.29
N ASP A 112 11.50 1.06 -14.74
CA ASP A 112 11.76 1.91 -15.91
C ASP A 112 11.57 1.16 -17.24
N SER A 113 11.30 -0.15 -17.18
CA SER A 113 11.08 -0.99 -18.36
C SER A 113 9.63 -0.98 -18.83
N SER A 114 9.38 -1.56 -20.02
CA SER A 114 8.05 -1.79 -20.56
C SER A 114 7.41 -3.11 -20.11
N LEU A 115 7.95 -3.77 -19.11
CA LEU A 115 7.38 -5.03 -18.61
C LEU A 115 6.00 -4.80 -17.98
N PRO A 116 5.02 -5.71 -18.18
CA PRO A 116 3.69 -5.61 -17.57
C PRO A 116 3.73 -6.00 -16.08
N VAL A 117 4.45 -5.20 -15.29
CA VAL A 117 4.66 -5.45 -13.87
C VAL A 117 3.35 -5.32 -13.10
N ASN A 118 3.13 -6.26 -12.20
CA ASN A 118 1.97 -6.31 -11.32
C ASN A 118 2.35 -6.59 -9.84
N GLY A 119 3.61 -6.81 -9.58
CA GLY A 119 4.17 -6.95 -8.24
C GLY A 119 5.69 -7.00 -8.31
N LEU A 120 6.35 -6.32 -7.40
CA LEU A 120 7.81 -6.28 -7.34
C LEU A 120 8.23 -6.05 -5.90
N CYS A 121 8.79 -7.10 -5.28
CA CYS A 121 9.21 -7.06 -3.89
C CYS A 121 10.54 -7.78 -3.68
N TRP A 122 11.19 -7.45 -2.57
CA TRP A 122 12.36 -8.15 -2.06
C TRP A 122 12.16 -8.48 -0.58
N HIS A 123 12.41 -9.73 -0.21
CA HIS A 123 12.36 -10.20 1.17
C HIS A 123 13.21 -11.47 1.30
N ALA A 124 13.86 -11.66 2.45
CA ALA A 124 14.64 -12.85 2.76
C ALA A 124 15.63 -13.23 1.63
N GLU A 125 16.44 -12.26 1.21
CA GLU A 125 17.45 -12.41 0.14
C GLU A 125 16.88 -12.84 -1.23
N GLN A 126 15.59 -12.65 -1.45
CA GLN A 126 14.89 -13.03 -2.69
C GLN A 126 14.23 -11.81 -3.33
N LEU A 127 14.60 -11.48 -4.56
CA LEU A 127 13.84 -10.56 -5.43
C LEU A 127 12.75 -11.35 -6.13
N SER A 128 11.52 -10.85 -6.06
CA SER A 128 10.34 -11.44 -6.71
C SER A 128 9.65 -10.42 -7.60
N LEU A 129 9.48 -10.76 -8.86
CA LEU A 129 8.78 -9.99 -9.90
C LEU A 129 7.53 -10.75 -10.33
N ARG A 130 6.36 -10.12 -10.28
CA ARG A 130 5.11 -10.63 -10.84
C ARG A 130 4.74 -9.83 -12.07
N LEU A 131 4.51 -10.53 -13.16
CA LEU A 131 4.00 -10.00 -14.42
C LEU A 131 2.57 -10.49 -14.63
N SER A 132 1.72 -9.67 -15.24
CA SER A 132 0.32 -10.00 -15.49
C SER A 132 -0.15 -9.40 -16.81
N ALA A 133 -0.43 -10.25 -17.81
CA ALA A 133 -0.84 -9.88 -19.16
C ALA A 133 -1.49 -11.08 -19.88
N SER A 134 -1.62 -11.03 -21.21
CA SER A 134 -1.93 -12.21 -22.03
C SER A 134 -0.72 -13.16 -22.10
N GLU A 135 -0.95 -14.45 -22.34
CA GLU A 135 0.13 -15.44 -22.50
C GLU A 135 1.12 -15.05 -23.61
N THR A 136 0.60 -14.50 -24.71
CA THR A 136 1.42 -14.04 -25.85
C THR A 136 2.35 -12.90 -25.43
N GLU A 137 1.83 -11.94 -24.67
CA GLU A 137 2.56 -10.77 -24.19
C GLU A 137 3.64 -11.16 -23.17
N LEU A 138 3.31 -12.04 -22.22
CA LEU A 138 4.28 -12.58 -21.27
C LEU A 138 5.43 -13.33 -21.97
N THR A 139 5.11 -14.12 -22.99
CA THR A 139 6.12 -14.81 -23.78
C THR A 139 7.04 -13.83 -24.53
N ALA A 140 6.46 -12.77 -25.10
CA ALA A 140 7.22 -11.72 -25.78
C ALA A 140 8.12 -10.89 -24.84
N CYS A 141 7.78 -10.80 -23.56
CA CYS A 141 8.57 -10.07 -22.57
C CYS A 141 9.81 -10.83 -22.07
N ARG A 142 9.89 -12.15 -22.25
CA ARG A 142 11.00 -12.98 -21.72
C ARG A 142 12.40 -12.54 -22.15
N PRO A 143 12.68 -12.15 -23.39
CA PRO A 143 13.99 -11.61 -23.78
C PRO A 143 14.37 -10.36 -22.98
N LEU A 144 13.43 -9.43 -22.81
CA LEU A 144 13.65 -8.19 -22.05
C LEU A 144 13.93 -8.47 -20.55
N ILE A 145 13.24 -9.47 -19.97
CA ILE A 145 13.54 -9.89 -18.59
C ILE A 145 14.99 -10.36 -18.49
N LYS A 146 15.46 -11.18 -19.46
CA LYS A 146 16.83 -11.71 -19.47
C LYS A 146 17.88 -10.62 -19.74
N GLU A 147 17.53 -9.58 -20.45
CA GLU A 147 18.41 -8.41 -20.65
C GLU A 147 18.55 -7.61 -19.34
N ILE A 148 17.44 -7.31 -18.66
CA ILE A 148 17.41 -6.48 -17.46
C ILE A 148 18.02 -7.22 -16.25
N ALA A 149 17.63 -8.48 -16.08
CA ALA A 149 17.98 -9.30 -14.93
C ALA A 149 18.21 -10.77 -15.37
N PRO A 150 19.42 -11.10 -15.89
CA PRO A 150 19.73 -12.42 -16.47
C PRO A 150 19.51 -13.60 -15.53
N SER A 151 19.63 -13.36 -14.21
CA SER A 151 19.49 -14.39 -13.18
C SER A 151 18.04 -14.68 -12.78
N LEU A 152 17.08 -13.84 -13.18
CA LEU A 152 15.67 -14.09 -12.92
C LEU A 152 15.21 -15.39 -13.62
N GLN A 153 14.53 -16.21 -12.86
CA GLN A 153 13.97 -17.48 -13.34
C GLN A 153 12.47 -17.54 -13.05
N LEU A 154 11.73 -18.08 -14.02
CA LEU A 154 10.31 -18.34 -13.85
C LEU A 154 10.10 -19.41 -12.76
N GLN A 155 9.23 -19.10 -11.82
CA GLN A 155 8.93 -19.95 -10.67
C GLN A 155 7.44 -20.21 -10.56
N VAL A 156 7.11 -21.42 -10.12
CA VAL A 156 5.76 -21.73 -9.64
C VAL A 156 5.75 -21.46 -8.14
N VAL A 157 5.07 -20.38 -7.74
CA VAL A 157 4.98 -19.97 -6.33
C VAL A 157 3.56 -20.14 -5.84
N ASP A 158 3.35 -21.02 -4.88
CA ASP A 158 2.04 -21.18 -4.25
C ASP A 158 1.85 -20.08 -3.19
N LYS A 159 0.75 -19.33 -3.31
CA LYS A 159 0.29 -18.33 -2.32
C LYS A 159 1.31 -17.28 -1.87
N PHE A 160 2.49 -17.19 -2.51
CA PHE A 160 3.52 -16.22 -2.10
C PHE A 160 2.98 -14.79 -2.09
N TRP A 161 2.34 -14.35 -3.18
CA TRP A 161 1.82 -12.98 -3.27
C TRP A 161 0.63 -12.73 -2.34
N GLU A 162 -0.19 -13.76 -2.09
CA GLU A 162 -1.25 -13.69 -1.07
C GLU A 162 -0.64 -13.49 0.34
N GLN A 163 0.41 -14.26 0.66
CA GLN A 163 1.10 -14.13 1.95
C GLN A 163 1.75 -12.76 2.14
N VAL A 164 2.36 -12.19 1.09
CA VAL A 164 2.91 -10.83 1.12
C VAL A 164 1.78 -9.80 1.30
N ASN A 165 0.73 -9.89 0.48
CA ASN A 165 -0.41 -8.97 0.52
C ASN A 165 -1.11 -9.00 1.89
N ASP A 166 -1.35 -10.20 2.41
CA ASP A 166 -2.08 -10.41 3.66
C ASP A 166 -1.21 -10.24 4.91
N ARG A 167 0.07 -9.87 4.74
CA ARG A 167 1.05 -9.74 5.82
C ARG A 167 1.19 -11.01 6.66
N LYS A 168 1.19 -12.17 5.99
CA LYS A 168 1.32 -13.51 6.62
C LYS A 168 2.74 -14.06 6.56
N ILE A 169 3.70 -13.34 5.95
CA ILE A 169 5.12 -13.70 5.98
C ILE A 169 5.71 -13.45 7.38
N ALA A 170 6.80 -14.12 7.70
CA ALA A 170 7.42 -14.11 9.04
C ALA A 170 7.80 -12.72 9.55
N LEU A 171 8.09 -11.77 8.65
CA LEU A 171 8.40 -10.38 8.98
C LEU A 171 7.30 -9.72 9.81
N PHE A 172 6.04 -10.02 9.57
CA PHE A 172 4.89 -9.45 10.29
C PHE A 172 4.53 -10.19 11.57
N ASN A 173 5.51 -10.84 12.22
CA ASN A 173 5.29 -11.49 13.51
C ASN A 173 4.82 -10.45 14.54
N LYS A 174 3.70 -10.76 15.23
CA LYS A 174 3.04 -9.87 16.19
C LYS A 174 3.89 -9.50 17.43
N THR A 175 5.01 -10.16 17.63
CA THR A 175 5.95 -9.86 18.74
C THR A 175 6.89 -8.70 18.42
N HIS A 176 6.95 -8.26 17.17
CA HIS A 176 7.82 -7.19 16.73
C HIS A 176 7.01 -5.91 16.45
N ARG A 177 7.65 -4.77 16.65
CA ARG A 177 7.17 -3.47 16.21
C ARG A 177 7.31 -3.39 14.69
N ILE A 178 6.25 -3.06 13.99
CA ILE A 178 6.24 -2.96 12.54
C ILE A 178 6.30 -1.50 12.11
N ILE A 179 7.35 -1.15 11.39
CA ILE A 179 7.53 0.18 10.82
C ILE A 179 7.28 0.09 9.31
N ARG A 180 6.43 0.96 8.81
CA ARG A 180 6.18 1.14 7.39
C ARG A 180 6.74 2.48 6.93
N LEU A 181 7.59 2.46 5.92
CA LEU A 181 8.11 3.65 5.26
C LEU A 181 7.48 3.75 3.87
N SER A 182 7.03 4.95 3.51
CA SER A 182 6.62 5.29 2.15
C SER A 182 7.61 6.32 1.62
N LEU A 183 8.36 5.94 0.60
CA LEU A 183 9.49 6.70 0.07
C LEU A 183 9.36 6.87 -1.44
N PRO A 184 10.04 7.86 -2.05
CA PRO A 184 10.27 7.86 -3.48
C PRO A 184 10.89 6.52 -3.91
N ALA A 185 10.39 5.94 -5.00
CA ALA A 185 10.76 4.57 -5.39
C ALA A 185 12.25 4.42 -5.76
N GLU A 186 12.87 5.51 -6.19
CA GLU A 186 14.31 5.63 -6.51
C GLU A 186 15.21 5.76 -5.28
N THR A 187 14.64 5.88 -4.08
CA THR A 187 15.43 6.03 -2.86
C THR A 187 16.38 4.84 -2.68
N ALA A 188 17.66 5.14 -2.53
CA ALA A 188 18.67 4.13 -2.21
C ALA A 188 18.36 3.39 -0.91
N HIS A 189 19.05 2.28 -0.65
CA HIS A 189 18.90 1.59 0.63
C HIS A 189 19.24 2.51 1.80
N LEU A 190 18.40 2.49 2.81
CA LEU A 190 18.60 3.24 4.05
C LEU A 190 19.35 2.36 5.06
N ASN A 191 20.56 2.77 5.41
CA ASN A 191 21.26 2.13 6.52
C ASN A 191 20.73 2.69 7.84
N ILE A 192 19.85 1.94 8.49
CA ILE A 192 19.28 2.28 9.78
C ILE A 192 20.00 1.47 10.86
N SER A 193 20.66 2.16 11.78
CA SER A 193 21.44 1.51 12.85
C SER A 193 20.57 0.54 13.67
N GLY A 194 21.05 -0.69 13.82
CA GLY A 194 20.35 -1.76 14.54
C GLY A 194 19.26 -2.49 13.74
N VAL A 195 19.18 -2.26 12.43
CA VAL A 195 18.25 -2.97 11.54
C VAL A 195 19.04 -3.80 10.54
N GLU A 196 18.98 -5.11 10.68
CA GLU A 196 19.61 -6.06 9.77
C GLU A 196 18.82 -6.19 8.46
N ASP A 197 19.48 -6.60 7.36
CA ASP A 197 18.82 -6.80 6.06
C ASP A 197 17.65 -7.78 6.13
N SER A 198 17.75 -8.83 6.95
CA SER A 198 16.69 -9.81 7.19
C SER A 198 15.39 -9.22 7.77
N ALA A 199 15.48 -8.04 8.39
CA ALA A 199 14.33 -7.34 8.96
C ALA A 199 13.54 -6.50 7.94
N TRP A 200 13.94 -6.47 6.68
CA TRP A 200 13.31 -5.66 5.64
C TRP A 200 12.42 -6.47 4.70
N LEU A 201 11.33 -5.84 4.30
CA LEU A 201 10.59 -6.13 3.07
C LEU A 201 10.53 -4.85 2.24
N LEU A 202 11.10 -4.87 1.04
CA LEU A 202 10.87 -3.86 0.03
C LEU A 202 9.69 -4.31 -0.82
N ASP A 203 8.66 -3.48 -0.93
CA ASP A 203 7.48 -3.73 -1.73
C ASP A 203 7.18 -2.53 -2.64
N TRP A 204 6.21 -2.67 -3.54
CA TRP A 204 5.84 -1.64 -4.51
C TRP A 204 7.02 -1.14 -5.34
N GLY A 205 7.93 -2.06 -5.70
CA GLY A 205 9.15 -1.73 -6.42
C GLY A 205 10.10 -0.81 -5.66
N GLY A 206 10.12 -0.89 -4.32
CA GLY A 206 11.00 -0.12 -3.44
C GLY A 206 10.36 1.13 -2.83
N ALA A 207 9.15 1.53 -3.26
CA ALA A 207 8.46 2.70 -2.72
C ALA A 207 7.85 2.46 -1.34
N GLN A 208 7.44 1.24 -1.04
CA GLN A 208 6.99 0.84 0.28
C GLN A 208 8.03 -0.08 0.92
N ARG A 209 8.43 0.24 2.13
CA ARG A 209 9.39 -0.56 2.89
C ARG A 209 8.83 -0.86 4.26
N TRP A 210 8.95 -2.11 4.66
CA TRP A 210 8.56 -2.56 5.97
C TRP A 210 9.79 -3.00 6.74
N ILE A 211 9.80 -2.69 8.03
CA ILE A 211 10.86 -3.10 8.96
C ILE A 211 10.20 -3.80 10.13
N SER A 212 10.68 -4.99 10.44
CA SER A 212 10.37 -5.70 11.67
C SER A 212 11.39 -5.30 12.73
N ALA A 213 11.01 -4.38 13.61
CA ALA A 213 11.89 -3.80 14.60
C ALA A 213 11.95 -4.66 15.86
N ILE A 214 13.17 -4.97 16.31
CA ILE A 214 13.46 -5.51 17.63
C ILE A 214 13.91 -4.36 18.53
N GLU A 215 14.03 -4.57 19.84
CA GLU A 215 14.54 -3.60 20.80
C GLU A 215 15.76 -2.84 20.26
N ASN A 216 15.77 -1.52 20.38
CA ASN A 216 16.77 -0.56 19.89
C ASN A 216 16.59 -0.01 18.47
N THR A 217 15.48 -0.21 17.83
CA THR A 217 15.16 0.49 16.58
C THR A 217 15.09 2.00 16.81
N PRO A 218 15.46 2.84 15.82
CA PRO A 218 15.45 4.28 16.00
C PRO A 218 14.10 4.79 16.52
N SER A 219 14.14 5.83 17.34
CA SER A 219 12.94 6.48 17.85
C SER A 219 12.12 7.09 16.72
N ASP A 220 10.83 7.32 16.93
CA ASP A 220 9.92 7.96 15.98
C ASP A 220 10.48 9.29 15.46
N LYS A 221 11.14 10.06 16.32
CA LYS A 221 11.75 11.34 15.95
C LYS A 221 12.92 11.15 14.98
N GLN A 222 13.75 10.13 15.16
CA GLN A 222 14.84 9.81 14.25
C GLN A 222 14.31 9.32 12.90
N LEU A 223 13.29 8.46 12.90
CA LEU A 223 12.62 8.02 11.68
C LEU A 223 12.00 9.20 10.94
N SER A 224 11.27 10.08 11.64
CA SER A 224 10.68 11.28 11.06
C SER A 224 11.72 12.16 10.37
N SER A 225 12.89 12.37 11.01
CA SER A 225 13.98 13.16 10.41
C SER A 225 14.50 12.51 9.13
N ILE A 226 14.88 11.23 9.20
CA ILE A 226 15.44 10.49 8.04
C ILE A 226 14.44 10.50 6.87
N VAL A 227 13.18 10.20 7.14
CA VAL A 227 12.16 10.03 6.09
C VAL A 227 11.74 11.37 5.49
N SER A 228 11.65 12.45 6.30
CA SER A 228 11.30 13.79 5.81
C SER A 228 12.35 14.41 4.92
N GLU A 229 13.64 14.18 5.21
CA GLU A 229 14.75 14.64 4.37
C GLU A 229 14.70 14.06 2.95
N ILE A 230 14.14 12.86 2.81
CA ILE A 230 14.00 12.13 1.53
C ILE A 230 12.67 12.47 0.82
N GLY A 231 11.77 13.19 1.49
CA GLY A 231 10.42 13.45 0.97
C GLY A 231 9.45 12.30 1.15
N GLY A 232 9.68 11.44 2.14
CA GLY A 232 8.83 10.32 2.50
C GLY A 232 8.01 10.55 3.78
N TRP A 233 7.36 9.48 4.25
CA TRP A 233 6.68 9.44 5.54
C TRP A 233 6.75 8.02 6.14
N HIS A 234 6.44 7.91 7.42
CA HIS A 234 6.44 6.62 8.13
C HIS A 234 5.17 6.42 8.96
N GLU A 235 4.94 5.17 9.30
CA GLU A 235 3.87 4.69 10.15
C GLU A 235 4.44 3.61 11.07
N ILE A 236 4.06 3.63 12.32
CA ILE A 236 4.49 2.64 13.31
C ILE A 236 3.25 1.98 13.89
N ASP A 237 3.18 0.66 13.80
CA ASP A 237 2.07 -0.16 14.30
C ASP A 237 0.69 0.36 13.83
N GLY A 238 0.64 0.87 12.59
CA GLY A 238 -0.58 1.39 11.98
C GLY A 238 -0.95 2.83 12.39
N VAL A 239 -0.08 3.53 13.10
CA VAL A 239 -0.28 4.92 13.50
C VAL A 239 0.67 5.84 12.73
N SER A 240 0.12 6.87 12.11
CA SER A 240 0.90 7.92 11.42
C SER A 240 0.52 9.30 11.95
N GLU A 241 1.44 10.24 11.88
CA GLU A 241 1.15 11.63 12.17
C GLU A 241 0.52 12.33 10.96
N ILE A 242 -0.55 13.08 11.19
CA ILE A 242 -1.10 13.97 10.16
C ILE A 242 -0.19 15.20 10.04
N PRO A 243 0.28 15.53 8.82
CA PRO A 243 1.05 16.74 8.62
C PRO A 243 0.34 17.97 9.19
N GLN A 244 1.04 18.82 9.93
CA GLN A 244 0.48 19.98 10.62
C GLN A 244 -0.33 20.89 9.69
N ALA A 245 0.10 21.04 8.43
CA ALA A 245 -0.61 21.84 7.42
C ALA A 245 -1.99 21.27 7.06
N LEU A 246 -2.20 19.96 7.19
CA LEU A 246 -3.45 19.28 6.85
C LEU A 246 -4.39 19.10 8.06
N LEU A 247 -3.87 19.20 9.27
CA LEU A 247 -4.64 18.98 10.49
C LEU A 247 -5.90 19.86 10.62
N PRO A 248 -5.88 21.19 10.29
CA PRO A 248 -7.08 22.02 10.32
C PRO A 248 -8.17 21.53 9.38
N LEU A 249 -7.79 21.04 8.18
CA LEU A 249 -8.73 20.49 7.21
C LEU A 249 -9.38 19.21 7.73
N HIS A 250 -8.58 18.29 8.28
CA HIS A 250 -9.09 17.06 8.89
C HIS A 250 -10.07 17.36 10.04
N LYS A 251 -9.73 18.28 10.95
CA LYS A 251 -10.61 18.72 12.03
C LYS A 251 -11.91 19.30 11.52
N LYS A 252 -11.86 20.12 10.46
CA LYS A 252 -13.06 20.70 9.85
C LYS A 252 -13.96 19.63 9.23
N LEU A 253 -13.40 18.69 8.48
CA LEU A 253 -14.18 17.56 7.92
C LEU A 253 -14.82 16.72 9.04
N LYS A 254 -14.07 16.39 10.07
CA LYS A 254 -14.54 15.65 11.23
C LYS A 254 -15.69 16.38 11.93
N SER A 255 -15.56 17.69 12.21
CA SER A 255 -16.60 18.46 12.89
C SER A 255 -17.90 18.60 12.08
N ILE A 256 -17.85 18.50 10.75
CA ILE A 256 -19.03 18.52 9.88
C ILE A 256 -19.73 17.17 9.83
N LEU A 257 -18.96 16.09 9.72
CA LEU A 257 -19.50 14.75 9.52
C LEU A 257 -19.78 14.01 10.83
N ASP A 258 -19.08 14.37 11.89
CA ASP A 258 -19.21 13.77 13.21
C ASP A 258 -18.97 14.80 14.32
N PRO A 259 -19.90 15.78 14.50
CA PRO A 259 -19.74 16.89 15.46
C PRO A 259 -19.63 16.41 16.92
N ALA A 260 -20.22 15.27 17.26
CA ALA A 260 -20.16 14.68 18.58
C ALA A 260 -18.88 13.83 18.82
N ASN A 261 -18.03 13.67 17.79
CA ASN A 261 -16.81 12.89 17.84
C ASN A 261 -16.99 11.46 18.38
N ILE A 262 -18.03 10.75 17.92
CA ILE A 262 -18.37 9.38 18.32
C ILE A 262 -17.79 8.30 17.39
N LEU A 263 -17.44 8.67 16.14
CA LEU A 263 -16.97 7.73 15.13
C LEU A 263 -15.45 7.55 15.27
N ASN A 264 -15.02 6.41 15.81
CA ASN A 264 -13.61 6.02 15.95
C ASN A 264 -12.67 7.17 16.41
N PRO A 265 -12.95 7.84 17.52
CA PRO A 265 -12.14 8.97 17.99
C PRO A 265 -10.69 8.53 18.18
N LYS A 266 -9.75 9.40 17.78
CA LYS A 266 -8.28 9.19 17.87
C LYS A 266 -7.72 8.06 17.01
N LYS A 267 -8.54 7.34 16.22
CA LYS A 267 -8.05 6.21 15.41
C LYS A 267 -7.13 6.64 14.27
N LEU A 268 -7.43 7.76 13.62
CA LEU A 268 -6.60 8.29 12.53
C LEU A 268 -5.40 9.08 13.06
N SER A 269 -5.60 9.82 14.13
CA SER A 269 -4.56 10.58 14.82
C SER A 269 -5.01 10.89 16.26
N PRO A 270 -4.08 10.93 17.23
CA PRO A 270 -4.41 11.34 18.60
C PRO A 270 -5.03 12.74 18.71
N GLN A 271 -4.91 13.56 17.65
CA GLN A 271 -5.39 14.93 17.59
C GLN A 271 -6.81 15.09 16.99
N LEU A 272 -7.46 13.96 16.59
CA LEU A 272 -8.78 13.89 15.96
C LEU A 272 -9.80 13.10 16.81
#